data_a30d5c794e1ff811f62f9135c72d5f14
#
_entry.id   a30d5c794e1ff811f62f9135c72d5f14
#
_cell.length_a   1.000
_cell.length_b   1.000
_cell.length_c   1.000
_cell.angle_alpha   90.00
_cell.angle_beta   90.00
_cell.angle_gamma   90.00
#
_symmetry.space_group_name_H-M   'P 1'
#
loop_
_entity.id
_entity.type
_entity.pdbx_description
1 polymer ?
#
loop_
_entity_poly.entity_id
_entity_poly.type
_entity_poly.pdbx_seq_one_letter_code
_entity_poly.pdbx_strand_id
1 'polypeptide(L)'
;MSSSKQPLEWEVESQPSSPSPEVAPPAKVAEQNDQEDTEESARRVRRLIREKMRAMGKPFPDSPLPPPSLTESHPLARELLDAGGEAIYKKIGSWVIKHGCGTRVTKFNRDGVRPAEVEAMQFVSEHTTIPVPRVYDVGEKHLTMERIEGETLAKAWEKTLSAEDRALVSRQLRDYLNQLRAIKSPDGVIGSFGASPAVDTGRFFYFEGGPFADEAAFNDFLVSDLAGHTRVRDMIRGQMREDHEIVLTHGDLHAINIMAWPGVGVVAIIDWELAGFYPEYVDLVRLYRYADWTCGYYSELLNIFPQRYDAEWVLEITRQQWSHH
;
A
#
# COMPACT_ATOMS: atom_id res chain seq x y z
N MET A 1 16.26 -1.65 -68.89
CA MET A 1 17.36 -0.94 -68.23
C MET A 1 17.29 -1.30 -66.75
N SER A 2 18.09 -2.29 -66.40
CA SER A 2 18.19 -2.88 -65.05
C SER A 2 19.31 -2.16 -64.32
N SER A 3 19.05 -1.66 -63.12
CA SER A 3 20.07 -1.10 -62.23
C SER A 3 20.06 -1.88 -60.90
N SER A 4 21.02 -2.77 -60.79
CA SER A 4 21.35 -3.55 -59.63
C SER A 4 22.07 -2.68 -58.60
N LYS A 5 21.54 -2.61 -57.37
CA LYS A 5 22.27 -2.08 -56.21
C LYS A 5 22.90 -3.22 -55.44
N GLN A 6 24.22 -3.22 -55.34
CA GLN A 6 25.00 -4.12 -54.46
C GLN A 6 24.90 -3.68 -52.99
N PRO A 7 24.98 -4.60 -52.02
CA PRO A 7 25.09 -4.27 -50.60
C PRO A 7 26.54 -3.93 -50.21
N LEU A 8 26.69 -2.95 -49.35
CA LEU A 8 27.94 -2.59 -48.69
C LEU A 8 28.26 -3.60 -47.59
N GLU A 9 29.36 -4.32 -47.77
CA GLU A 9 29.98 -5.15 -46.73
C GLU A 9 30.81 -4.24 -45.79
N TRP A 10 30.61 -4.39 -44.47
CA TRP A 10 31.45 -3.80 -43.44
C TRP A 10 32.40 -4.86 -42.93
N GLU A 11 33.68 -4.70 -43.22
CA GLU A 11 34.77 -5.48 -42.60
C GLU A 11 34.93 -5.04 -41.14
N VAL A 12 34.79 -5.98 -40.22
CA VAL A 12 35.10 -5.80 -38.79
C VAL A 12 36.55 -6.28 -38.59
N GLU A 13 37.45 -5.35 -38.42
CA GLU A 13 38.80 -5.64 -37.94
C GLU A 13 38.77 -6.15 -36.49
N SER A 14 39.20 -7.39 -36.31
CA SER A 14 39.40 -8.02 -35.00
C SER A 14 40.67 -7.51 -34.33
N GLN A 15 40.53 -6.74 -33.25
CA GLN A 15 41.66 -6.42 -32.35
C GLN A 15 41.88 -7.53 -31.32
N PRO A 16 43.14 -7.77 -30.90
CA PRO A 16 43.45 -8.86 -29.96
C PRO A 16 43.02 -8.55 -28.54
N SER A 17 42.42 -9.54 -27.89
CA SER A 17 41.95 -9.54 -26.52
C SER A 17 43.10 -9.33 -25.53
N SER A 18 43.05 -8.24 -24.76
CA SER A 18 43.82 -8.05 -23.53
C SER A 18 43.24 -8.87 -22.35
N PRO A 19 44.05 -9.36 -21.44
CA PRO A 19 43.59 -10.21 -20.35
C PRO A 19 42.71 -9.38 -19.36
N SER A 20 41.59 -9.97 -18.95
CA SER A 20 40.70 -9.41 -17.95
C SER A 20 41.40 -9.21 -16.60
N PRO A 21 41.21 -8.09 -15.92
CA PRO A 21 41.68 -7.96 -14.55
C PRO A 21 40.84 -8.82 -13.61
N GLU A 22 41.53 -9.52 -12.72
CA GLU A 22 41.04 -10.31 -11.63
C GLU A 22 40.14 -9.41 -10.71
N VAL A 23 38.83 -9.72 -10.64
CA VAL A 23 37.91 -8.97 -9.80
C VAL A 23 38.08 -9.40 -8.36
N ALA A 24 38.65 -8.52 -7.56
CA ALA A 24 38.69 -8.68 -6.11
C ALA A 24 37.25 -8.67 -5.54
N PRO A 25 36.96 -9.45 -4.48
CA PRO A 25 35.62 -9.47 -3.90
C PRO A 25 35.26 -8.08 -3.32
N PRO A 26 33.99 -7.64 -3.44
CA PRO A 26 33.56 -6.34 -2.95
C PRO A 26 33.73 -6.25 -1.44
N ALA A 27 34.42 -5.23 -1.01
CA ALA A 27 34.73 -4.96 0.38
C ALA A 27 33.44 -4.57 1.15
N LYS A 28 33.39 -5.01 2.42
CA LYS A 28 32.33 -4.68 3.41
C LYS A 28 32.15 -3.17 3.71
N VAL A 29 32.81 -2.30 2.99
CA VAL A 29 32.79 -0.83 3.17
C VAL A 29 31.56 -0.19 2.48
N ALA A 30 30.96 -0.83 1.47
CA ALA A 30 29.79 -0.29 0.77
C ALA A 30 28.51 -0.37 1.62
N GLU A 31 28.34 -1.43 2.41
CA GLU A 31 27.15 -1.60 3.26
C GLU A 31 27.08 -0.61 4.43
N GLN A 32 28.24 -0.11 4.91
CA GLN A 32 28.27 0.87 5.99
C GLN A 32 27.92 2.29 5.49
N ASN A 33 28.34 2.66 4.29
CA ASN A 33 28.02 3.98 3.72
C ASN A 33 26.53 4.11 3.38
N ASP A 34 25.89 3.06 2.87
CA ASP A 34 24.46 3.08 2.56
C ASP A 34 23.59 3.16 3.82
N GLN A 35 24.05 2.61 4.96
CA GLN A 35 23.35 2.74 6.23
C GLN A 35 23.50 4.13 6.86
N GLU A 36 24.66 4.76 6.75
CA GLU A 36 24.90 6.14 7.24
C GLU A 36 24.10 7.16 6.43
N ASP A 37 24.03 7.04 5.11
CA ASP A 37 23.23 7.90 4.24
C ASP A 37 21.72 7.74 4.51
N THR A 38 21.27 6.53 4.81
CA THR A 38 19.87 6.24 5.16
C THR A 38 19.50 6.84 6.52
N GLU A 39 20.39 6.77 7.51
CA GLU A 39 20.17 7.38 8.83
C GLU A 39 20.20 8.92 8.77
N GLU A 40 21.06 9.52 7.99
CA GLU A 40 21.13 10.97 7.82
C GLU A 40 19.89 11.50 7.10
N SER A 41 19.43 10.82 6.06
CA SER A 41 18.17 11.09 5.39
C SER A 41 16.97 10.98 6.35
N ALA A 42 16.93 9.95 7.18
CA ALA A 42 15.89 9.78 8.18
C ALA A 42 15.92 10.89 9.26
N ARG A 43 17.11 11.34 9.67
CA ARG A 43 17.29 12.46 10.62
C ARG A 43 16.80 13.79 10.01
N ARG A 44 17.11 14.02 8.73
CA ARG A 44 16.65 15.21 7.98
C ARG A 44 15.13 15.24 7.87
N VAL A 45 14.52 14.14 7.51
CA VAL A 45 13.06 14.00 7.43
C VAL A 45 12.41 14.24 8.81
N ARG A 46 12.95 13.62 9.89
CA ARG A 46 12.45 13.85 11.26
C ARG A 46 12.53 15.32 11.69
N ARG A 47 13.57 16.04 11.29
CA ARG A 47 13.72 17.47 11.59
C ARG A 47 12.63 18.29 10.89
N LEU A 48 12.42 18.06 9.60
CA LEU A 48 11.36 18.73 8.82
C LEU A 48 9.96 18.47 9.38
N ILE A 49 9.70 17.23 9.80
CA ILE A 49 8.42 16.86 10.46
C ILE A 49 8.25 17.66 11.76
N ARG A 50 9.29 17.71 12.60
CA ARG A 50 9.26 18.43 13.88
C ARG A 50 8.97 19.91 13.68
N GLU A 51 9.58 20.53 12.69
CA GLU A 51 9.36 21.92 12.33
C GLU A 51 7.92 22.15 11.85
N LYS A 52 7.41 21.27 10.99
CA LYS A 52 6.03 21.37 10.47
C LYS A 52 4.97 21.14 11.55
N MET A 53 5.17 20.17 12.44
CA MET A 53 4.26 19.93 13.59
C MET A 53 4.27 21.09 14.59
N ARG A 54 5.44 21.68 14.83
CA ARG A 54 5.55 22.90 15.67
C ARG A 54 4.81 24.08 15.06
N ALA A 55 4.92 24.27 13.74
CA ALA A 55 4.18 25.30 13.01
C ALA A 55 2.66 25.11 13.07
N MET A 56 2.19 23.86 13.17
CA MET A 56 0.76 23.52 13.31
C MET A 56 0.29 23.52 14.79
N GLY A 57 1.14 23.88 15.77
CA GLY A 57 0.80 23.86 17.19
C GLY A 57 0.60 22.45 17.78
N LYS A 58 1.04 21.39 17.07
CA LYS A 58 0.92 20.01 17.51
C LYS A 58 2.19 19.57 18.23
N PRO A 59 2.11 18.89 19.40
CA PRO A 59 3.29 18.37 20.06
C PRO A 59 3.92 17.27 19.20
N PHE A 60 5.20 17.41 18.93
CA PHE A 60 6.02 16.33 18.38
C PHE A 60 6.61 15.53 19.54
N PRO A 61 6.54 14.19 19.55
CA PRO A 61 7.21 13.40 20.56
C PRO A 61 8.72 13.65 20.49
N ASP A 62 9.31 14.15 21.57
CA ASP A 62 10.72 14.60 21.64
C ASP A 62 11.75 13.47 21.54
N SER A 63 11.33 12.24 21.55
CA SER A 63 12.18 11.07 21.33
C SER A 63 11.37 9.99 20.60
N PRO A 64 11.98 9.19 19.70
CA PRO A 64 11.44 7.87 19.48
C PRO A 64 11.71 7.12 20.79
N LEU A 65 10.76 7.21 21.73
CA LEU A 65 10.69 6.18 22.77
C LEU A 65 10.80 4.86 22.03
N PRO A 66 11.72 3.95 22.44
CA PRO A 66 11.62 2.59 21.97
C PRO A 66 10.15 2.23 22.16
N PRO A 67 9.47 1.68 21.14
CA PRO A 67 8.06 1.34 21.29
C PRO A 67 7.95 0.57 22.59
N PRO A 68 7.04 0.97 23.50
CA PRO A 68 6.85 0.23 24.75
C PRO A 68 6.74 -1.24 24.39
N SER A 69 7.34 -2.12 25.17
CA SER A 69 7.21 -3.55 24.89
C SER A 69 5.71 -3.84 24.72
N LEU A 70 5.36 -4.75 23.82
CA LEU A 70 3.95 -5.16 23.61
C LEU A 70 3.24 -5.46 24.95
N THR A 71 4.00 -6.04 25.89
CA THR A 71 3.58 -6.39 27.24
C THR A 71 3.29 -5.19 28.12
N GLU A 72 3.89 -4.02 27.87
CA GLU A 72 3.70 -2.80 28.67
C GLU A 72 2.50 -1.97 28.21
N SER A 73 2.11 -2.08 26.93
CA SER A 73 1.12 -1.20 26.31
C SER A 73 -0.31 -1.73 26.31
N HIS A 74 -0.52 -3.05 26.40
CA HIS A 74 -1.85 -3.65 26.32
C HIS A 74 -1.95 -4.94 27.16
N PRO A 75 -2.88 -5.04 28.14
CA PRO A 75 -3.03 -6.22 28.99
C PRO A 75 -3.25 -7.52 28.23
N LEU A 76 -4.13 -7.51 27.21
CA LEU A 76 -4.40 -8.66 26.35
C LEU A 76 -3.15 -9.12 25.58
N ALA A 77 -2.27 -8.20 25.15
CA ALA A 77 -1.04 -8.58 24.46
C ALA A 77 -0.11 -9.37 25.37
N ARG A 78 -0.02 -8.99 26.65
CA ARG A 78 0.72 -9.73 27.67
C ARG A 78 0.13 -11.11 27.88
N GLU A 79 -1.18 -11.18 28.09
CA GLU A 79 -1.89 -12.45 28.28
C GLU A 79 -1.65 -13.42 27.09
N LEU A 80 -1.73 -12.95 25.86
CA LEU A 80 -1.50 -13.76 24.68
C LEU A 80 -0.06 -14.29 24.59
N LEU A 81 0.93 -13.45 24.95
CA LEU A 81 2.34 -13.85 24.95
C LEU A 81 2.62 -14.87 26.07
N ASP A 82 2.07 -14.66 27.26
CA ASP A 82 2.19 -15.57 28.42
C ASP A 82 1.52 -16.94 28.11
N ALA A 83 0.46 -16.94 27.29
CA ALA A 83 -0.21 -18.14 26.79
C ALA A 83 0.51 -18.83 25.60
N GLY A 84 1.77 -18.48 25.34
CA GLY A 84 2.58 -19.07 24.27
C GLY A 84 2.33 -18.46 22.88
N GLY A 85 1.79 -17.26 22.82
CA GLY A 85 1.66 -16.48 21.60
C GLY A 85 3.01 -15.95 21.10
N GLU A 86 3.08 -15.60 19.82
CA GLU A 86 4.28 -15.12 19.13
C GLU A 86 3.98 -13.78 18.43
N ALA A 87 4.80 -12.77 18.67
CA ALA A 87 4.73 -11.50 17.92
C ALA A 87 5.30 -11.72 16.50
N ILE A 88 4.44 -11.80 15.49
CA ILE A 88 4.79 -12.11 14.10
C ILE A 88 4.97 -10.86 13.23
N TYR A 89 4.47 -9.71 13.68
CA TYR A 89 4.58 -8.43 12.97
C TYR A 89 4.65 -7.28 13.96
N LYS A 90 5.51 -6.31 13.69
CA LYS A 90 5.64 -5.07 14.48
C LYS A 90 5.98 -3.91 13.58
N LYS A 91 5.12 -2.91 13.57
CA LYS A 91 5.34 -1.61 12.89
C LYS A 91 5.00 -0.51 13.88
N ILE A 92 5.46 0.71 13.66
CA ILE A 92 5.10 1.85 14.51
C ILE A 92 3.58 1.98 14.56
N GLY A 93 2.99 1.74 15.72
CA GLY A 93 1.56 1.87 15.97
C GLY A 93 0.70 0.62 15.75
N SER A 94 1.22 -0.43 15.12
CA SER A 94 0.47 -1.67 14.87
C SER A 94 1.31 -2.91 15.16
N TRP A 95 0.71 -3.89 15.85
CA TRP A 95 1.35 -5.17 16.17
C TRP A 95 0.41 -6.33 15.89
N VAL A 96 0.96 -7.45 15.47
CA VAL A 96 0.19 -8.69 15.29
C VAL A 96 0.81 -9.80 16.13
N ILE A 97 0.01 -10.39 17.01
CA ILE A 97 0.38 -11.55 17.81
C ILE A 97 -0.37 -12.76 17.30
N LYS A 98 0.36 -13.80 16.92
CA LYS A 98 -0.17 -15.13 16.66
C LYS A 98 -0.45 -15.82 17.99
N HIS A 99 -1.66 -16.36 18.17
CA HIS A 99 -2.02 -17.12 19.37
C HIS A 99 -1.28 -18.46 19.46
N GLY A 100 -1.05 -18.94 20.68
CA GLY A 100 -0.42 -20.24 20.91
C GLY A 100 -1.16 -21.41 20.26
N CYS A 101 -2.49 -21.34 20.09
CA CYS A 101 -3.27 -22.34 19.34
C CYS A 101 -2.98 -22.35 17.82
N GLY A 102 -2.29 -21.34 17.28
CA GLY A 102 -1.85 -21.27 15.90
C GLY A 102 -2.92 -20.87 14.87
N THR A 103 -4.20 -20.82 15.24
CA THR A 103 -5.32 -20.59 14.31
C THR A 103 -5.84 -19.16 14.31
N ARG A 104 -5.37 -18.32 15.23
CA ARG A 104 -5.80 -16.92 15.38
C ARG A 104 -4.62 -15.98 15.46
N VAL A 105 -4.88 -14.74 15.07
CA VAL A 105 -4.00 -13.60 15.28
C VAL A 105 -4.80 -12.45 15.90
N THR A 106 -4.13 -11.65 16.74
CA THR A 106 -4.69 -10.38 17.22
C THR A 106 -3.82 -9.24 16.71
N LYS A 107 -4.43 -8.35 15.93
CA LYS A 107 -3.86 -7.05 15.52
C LYS A 107 -4.14 -6.06 16.64
N PHE A 108 -3.11 -5.40 17.12
CA PHE A 108 -3.21 -4.29 18.06
C PHE A 108 -2.89 -3.00 17.32
N ASN A 109 -3.73 -1.99 17.50
CA ASN A 109 -3.54 -0.68 16.92
C ASN A 109 -3.50 0.37 18.04
N ARG A 110 -2.42 1.15 18.10
CA ARG A 110 -2.23 2.18 19.14
C ARG A 110 -3.33 3.22 19.13
N ASP A 111 -3.77 3.61 17.95
CA ASP A 111 -4.74 4.69 17.75
C ASP A 111 -6.19 4.17 17.69
N GLY A 112 -6.39 2.87 17.97
CA GLY A 112 -7.68 2.19 17.94
C GLY A 112 -7.92 1.38 16.66
N VAL A 113 -8.83 0.42 16.73
CA VAL A 113 -9.33 -0.30 15.56
C VAL A 113 -10.29 0.61 14.81
N ARG A 114 -10.10 0.77 13.52
CA ARG A 114 -11.03 1.54 12.70
C ARG A 114 -12.31 0.72 12.50
N PRO A 115 -13.50 1.25 12.85
CA PRO A 115 -14.77 0.53 12.61
C PRO A 115 -14.92 0.10 11.15
N ALA A 116 -14.49 0.96 10.22
CA ALA A 116 -14.50 0.68 8.78
C ALA A 116 -13.79 -0.63 8.40
N GLU A 117 -12.70 -1.03 9.09
CA GLU A 117 -12.00 -2.28 8.84
C GLU A 117 -12.91 -3.49 9.09
N VAL A 118 -13.55 -3.52 10.25
CA VAL A 118 -14.39 -4.65 10.65
C VAL A 118 -15.66 -4.74 9.81
N GLU A 119 -16.31 -3.59 9.60
CA GLU A 119 -17.54 -3.51 8.80
C GLU A 119 -17.27 -3.90 7.34
N ALA A 120 -16.16 -3.43 6.75
CA ALA A 120 -15.78 -3.81 5.40
C ALA A 120 -15.49 -5.31 5.28
N MET A 121 -14.74 -5.89 6.22
CA MET A 121 -14.44 -7.33 6.22
C MET A 121 -15.72 -8.17 6.29
N GLN A 122 -16.66 -7.82 7.16
CA GLN A 122 -17.95 -8.50 7.28
C GLN A 122 -18.77 -8.37 5.99
N PHE A 123 -18.90 -7.14 5.49
CA PHE A 123 -19.67 -6.88 4.27
C PHE A 123 -19.10 -7.62 3.05
N VAL A 124 -17.78 -7.56 2.84
CA VAL A 124 -17.11 -8.23 1.72
C VAL A 124 -17.29 -9.74 1.80
N SER A 125 -17.19 -10.33 3.00
CA SER A 125 -17.38 -11.77 3.19
C SER A 125 -18.80 -12.24 2.91
N GLU A 126 -19.81 -11.36 3.10
CA GLU A 126 -21.22 -11.68 2.88
C GLU A 126 -21.67 -11.45 1.44
N HIS A 127 -21.05 -10.51 0.72
CA HIS A 127 -21.53 -10.04 -0.59
C HIS A 127 -20.61 -10.39 -1.75
N THR A 128 -19.45 -11.00 -1.49
CA THR A 128 -18.48 -11.35 -2.53
C THR A 128 -17.89 -12.74 -2.31
N THR A 129 -17.09 -13.20 -3.27
CA THR A 129 -16.29 -14.42 -3.12
C THR A 129 -14.85 -14.12 -2.71
N ILE A 130 -14.55 -12.88 -2.36
CA ILE A 130 -13.22 -12.45 -1.95
C ILE A 130 -12.89 -13.10 -0.60
N PRO A 131 -11.79 -13.84 -0.49
CA PRO A 131 -11.40 -14.44 0.78
C PRO A 131 -10.89 -13.36 1.74
N VAL A 132 -11.58 -13.19 2.87
CA VAL A 132 -11.19 -12.30 3.97
C VAL A 132 -11.09 -13.09 5.27
N PRO A 133 -10.18 -12.72 6.19
CA PRO A 133 -10.09 -13.40 7.48
C PRO A 133 -11.39 -13.30 8.28
N ARG A 134 -11.79 -14.38 8.92
CA ARG A 134 -12.93 -14.36 9.82
C ARG A 134 -12.62 -13.54 11.07
N VAL A 135 -13.48 -12.60 11.43
CA VAL A 135 -13.40 -11.82 12.67
C VAL A 135 -13.96 -12.64 13.83
N TYR A 136 -13.25 -12.68 14.95
CA TYR A 136 -13.65 -13.40 16.17
C TYR A 136 -13.95 -12.46 17.33
N ASP A 137 -13.18 -11.38 17.48
CA ASP A 137 -13.34 -10.44 18.59
C ASP A 137 -12.84 -9.05 18.19
N VAL A 138 -13.50 -8.02 18.69
CA VAL A 138 -13.20 -6.62 18.41
C VAL A 138 -13.22 -5.82 19.71
N GLY A 139 -12.11 -5.20 20.03
CA GLY A 139 -12.03 -4.24 21.13
C GLY A 139 -11.59 -2.87 20.63
N GLU A 140 -11.54 -1.90 21.54
CA GLU A 140 -11.15 -0.52 21.18
C GLU A 140 -9.80 -0.44 20.46
N LYS A 141 -8.82 -1.25 20.88
CA LYS A 141 -7.45 -1.23 20.38
C LYS A 141 -6.95 -2.56 19.85
N HIS A 142 -7.83 -3.54 19.67
CA HIS A 142 -7.45 -4.83 19.14
C HIS A 142 -8.53 -5.43 18.26
N LEU A 143 -8.10 -6.21 17.29
CA LEU A 143 -8.93 -7.00 16.39
C LEU A 143 -8.37 -8.43 16.35
N THR A 144 -9.16 -9.40 16.85
CA THR A 144 -8.82 -10.81 16.77
C THR A 144 -9.50 -11.44 15.57
N MET A 145 -8.69 -12.04 14.71
CA MET A 145 -9.16 -12.63 13.45
C MET A 145 -8.49 -13.97 13.16
N GLU A 146 -8.97 -14.64 12.15
CA GLU A 146 -8.39 -15.87 11.62
C GLU A 146 -6.95 -15.64 11.19
N ARG A 147 -6.07 -16.57 11.57
CA ARG A 147 -4.73 -16.62 11.02
C ARG A 147 -4.77 -17.30 9.67
N ILE A 148 -4.43 -16.57 8.64
CA ILE A 148 -4.31 -17.11 7.29
C ILE A 148 -2.98 -17.81 7.14
N GLU A 149 -3.02 -19.07 6.68
CA GLU A 149 -1.83 -19.78 6.26
C GLU A 149 -1.46 -19.41 4.84
N GLY A 150 -0.17 -19.14 4.62
CA GLY A 150 0.34 -18.68 3.35
C GLY A 150 1.46 -17.66 3.52
N GLU A 151 1.91 -17.13 2.42
CA GLU A 151 2.89 -16.05 2.38
C GLU A 151 2.26 -14.80 1.78
N THR A 152 2.76 -13.62 2.16
CA THR A 152 2.36 -12.40 1.45
C THR A 152 2.75 -12.51 -0.01
N LEU A 153 1.94 -11.98 -0.90
CA LEU A 153 2.21 -12.03 -2.34
C LEU A 153 3.55 -11.37 -2.68
N ALA A 154 3.93 -10.32 -1.95
CA ALA A 154 5.23 -9.68 -2.10
C ALA A 154 6.40 -10.68 -1.92
N LYS A 155 6.26 -11.64 -1.00
CA LYS A 155 7.27 -12.67 -0.77
C LYS A 155 7.09 -13.86 -1.72
N ALA A 156 5.86 -14.29 -1.94
CA ALA A 156 5.55 -15.50 -2.70
C ALA A 156 5.79 -15.31 -4.21
N TRP A 157 5.57 -14.10 -4.74
CA TRP A 157 5.63 -13.83 -6.18
C TRP A 157 6.95 -14.26 -6.82
N GLU A 158 8.07 -13.90 -6.21
CA GLU A 158 9.39 -14.18 -6.76
C GLU A 158 9.99 -15.52 -6.30
N LYS A 159 9.53 -16.05 -5.14
CA LYS A 159 10.21 -17.15 -4.46
C LYS A 159 9.50 -18.49 -4.57
N THR A 160 8.17 -18.50 -4.49
CA THR A 160 7.41 -19.72 -4.28
C THR A 160 6.36 -20.00 -5.35
N LEU A 161 5.86 -18.95 -6.04
CA LEU A 161 4.83 -19.12 -7.07
C LEU A 161 5.44 -19.46 -8.44
N SER A 162 4.91 -20.50 -9.05
CA SER A 162 5.19 -20.83 -10.46
C SER A 162 4.57 -19.79 -11.41
N ALA A 163 4.89 -19.87 -12.70
CA ALA A 163 4.26 -19.01 -13.71
C ALA A 163 2.74 -19.24 -13.79
N GLU A 164 2.31 -20.48 -13.64
CA GLU A 164 0.91 -20.88 -13.62
C GLU A 164 0.18 -20.31 -12.39
N ASP A 165 0.83 -20.36 -11.20
CA ASP A 165 0.30 -19.78 -9.97
C ASP A 165 0.16 -18.26 -10.09
N ARG A 166 1.14 -17.57 -10.64
CA ARG A 166 1.09 -16.11 -10.88
C ARG A 166 -0.06 -15.74 -11.83
N ALA A 167 -0.24 -16.51 -12.90
CA ALA A 167 -1.36 -16.32 -13.81
C ALA A 167 -2.71 -16.59 -13.14
N LEU A 168 -2.79 -17.58 -12.23
CA LEU A 168 -3.99 -17.83 -11.42
C LEU A 168 -4.28 -16.67 -10.48
N VAL A 169 -3.28 -16.20 -9.72
CA VAL A 169 -3.39 -15.04 -8.82
C VAL A 169 -3.87 -13.80 -9.58
N SER A 170 -3.27 -13.50 -10.75
CA SER A 170 -3.67 -12.34 -11.55
C SER A 170 -5.13 -12.40 -11.99
N ARG A 171 -5.61 -13.59 -12.39
CA ARG A 171 -7.02 -13.79 -12.75
C ARG A 171 -7.96 -13.62 -11.56
N GLN A 172 -7.61 -14.21 -10.41
CA GLN A 172 -8.40 -14.08 -9.17
C GLN A 172 -8.47 -12.62 -8.71
N LEU A 173 -7.36 -11.90 -8.69
CA LEU A 173 -7.34 -10.49 -8.30
C LEU A 173 -8.16 -9.62 -9.25
N ARG A 174 -8.11 -9.89 -10.56
CA ARG A 174 -8.98 -9.19 -11.52
C ARG A 174 -10.46 -9.45 -11.23
N ASP A 175 -10.83 -10.70 -10.93
CA ASP A 175 -12.20 -11.05 -10.59
C ASP A 175 -12.64 -10.35 -9.28
N TYR A 176 -11.80 -10.34 -8.26
CA TYR A 176 -12.09 -9.66 -7.00
C TYR A 176 -12.25 -8.15 -7.16
N LEU A 177 -11.40 -7.51 -7.96
CA LEU A 177 -11.55 -6.09 -8.30
C LEU A 177 -12.86 -5.81 -9.03
N ASN A 178 -13.25 -6.68 -9.97
CA ASN A 178 -14.54 -6.55 -10.64
C ASN A 178 -15.72 -6.68 -9.66
N GLN A 179 -15.62 -7.59 -8.68
CA GLN A 179 -16.64 -7.73 -7.63
C GLN A 179 -16.72 -6.46 -6.76
N LEU A 180 -15.59 -5.92 -6.30
CA LEU A 180 -15.57 -4.66 -5.53
C LEU A 180 -16.17 -3.51 -6.34
N ARG A 181 -15.78 -3.35 -7.60
CA ARG A 181 -16.27 -2.28 -8.48
C ARG A 181 -17.75 -2.42 -8.88
N ALA A 182 -18.30 -3.63 -8.80
CA ALA A 182 -19.74 -3.84 -8.99
C ALA A 182 -20.57 -3.27 -7.83
N ILE A 183 -19.96 -3.10 -6.67
CA ILE A 183 -20.61 -2.53 -5.48
C ILE A 183 -20.43 -1.01 -5.51
N LYS A 184 -21.50 -0.31 -5.88
CA LYS A 184 -21.52 1.15 -5.97
C LYS A 184 -21.89 1.78 -4.64
N SER A 185 -21.40 3.00 -4.39
CA SER A 185 -21.89 3.79 -3.27
C SER A 185 -23.40 4.03 -3.41
N PRO A 186 -24.23 3.75 -2.39
CA PRO A 186 -25.68 3.88 -2.49
C PRO A 186 -26.13 5.29 -2.87
N ASP A 187 -25.48 6.30 -2.33
CA ASP A 187 -25.83 7.71 -2.49
C ASP A 187 -24.73 8.53 -3.19
N GLY A 188 -23.72 7.86 -3.80
CA GLY A 188 -22.55 8.52 -4.40
C GLY A 188 -21.60 9.13 -3.37
N VAL A 189 -21.84 8.92 -2.08
CA VAL A 189 -21.00 9.47 -0.98
C VAL A 189 -19.62 8.82 -0.99
N ILE A 190 -18.60 9.66 -0.82
CA ILE A 190 -17.19 9.24 -0.78
C ILE A 190 -16.68 9.30 0.66
N GLY A 191 -16.17 8.18 1.16
CA GLY A 191 -15.64 8.06 2.51
C GLY A 191 -15.24 6.63 2.85
N SER A 192 -14.66 6.45 4.04
CA SER A 192 -14.39 5.12 4.59
C SER A 192 -15.70 4.35 4.81
N PHE A 193 -15.61 3.02 4.89
CA PHE A 193 -16.77 2.16 5.08
C PHE A 193 -17.59 2.60 6.30
N GLY A 194 -18.92 2.40 6.28
CA GLY A 194 -19.82 2.84 7.36
C GLY A 194 -20.05 4.36 7.40
N ALA A 195 -19.93 5.06 6.26
CA ALA A 195 -20.05 6.53 6.15
C ALA A 195 -19.07 7.30 7.07
N SER A 196 -17.93 6.70 7.34
CA SER A 196 -16.83 7.33 8.09
C SER A 196 -16.03 8.31 7.21
N PRO A 197 -15.25 9.22 7.81
CA PRO A 197 -14.42 10.14 7.03
C PRO A 197 -13.49 9.43 6.03
N ALA A 198 -13.35 10.01 4.85
CA ALA A 198 -12.38 9.57 3.86
C ALA A 198 -10.95 9.76 4.37
N VAL A 199 -10.05 8.85 3.98
CA VAL A 199 -8.63 8.92 4.33
C VAL A 199 -7.81 9.31 3.11
N ASP A 200 -7.11 10.43 3.20
CA ASP A 200 -6.05 10.79 2.25
C ASP A 200 -4.72 10.18 2.72
N THR A 201 -4.23 9.19 2.00
CA THR A 201 -2.93 8.56 2.23
C THR A 201 -1.80 9.27 1.50
N GLY A 202 -2.10 10.24 0.63
CA GLY A 202 -1.14 11.00 -0.18
C GLY A 202 -0.31 11.99 0.63
N ARG A 203 -0.71 12.31 1.85
CA ARG A 203 0.01 13.21 2.76
C ARG A 203 1.01 12.47 3.62
N PHE A 204 1.89 13.21 4.27
CA PHE A 204 2.89 12.63 5.17
C PHE A 204 2.26 11.86 6.35
N PHE A 205 1.13 12.30 6.85
CA PHE A 205 0.27 11.59 7.79
C PHE A 205 -1.08 11.32 7.12
N TYR A 206 -1.76 10.26 7.54
CA TYR A 206 -3.14 10.04 7.15
C TYR A 206 -3.97 11.25 7.57
N PHE A 207 -4.65 11.82 6.62
CA PHE A 207 -5.51 12.96 6.86
C PHE A 207 -6.94 12.56 6.57
N GLU A 208 -7.85 12.91 7.47
CA GLU A 208 -9.25 12.52 7.36
C GLU A 208 -10.12 13.73 7.06
N GLY A 209 -11.14 13.51 6.24
CA GLY A 209 -12.13 14.52 5.90
C GLY A 209 -13.41 13.90 5.32
N GLY A 210 -14.44 14.67 5.24
CA GLY A 210 -15.75 14.21 4.76
C GLY A 210 -16.54 13.46 5.84
N PRO A 211 -17.44 12.51 5.46
CA PRO A 211 -17.66 12.01 4.09
C PRO A 211 -18.09 13.11 3.11
N PHE A 212 -17.81 12.92 1.80
CA PHE A 212 -18.08 13.90 0.76
C PHE A 212 -19.28 13.47 -0.08
N ALA A 213 -20.10 14.44 -0.45
CA ALA A 213 -21.32 14.20 -1.21
C ALA A 213 -21.06 13.83 -2.70
N ASP A 214 -19.90 14.23 -3.22
CA ASP A 214 -19.52 14.03 -4.62
C ASP A 214 -18.00 14.06 -4.78
N GLU A 215 -17.54 13.75 -5.99
CA GLU A 215 -16.13 13.72 -6.33
C GLU A 215 -15.50 15.12 -6.37
N ALA A 216 -16.27 16.17 -6.68
CA ALA A 216 -15.79 17.54 -6.67
C ALA A 216 -15.34 17.95 -5.27
N ALA A 217 -16.17 17.70 -4.25
CA ALA A 217 -15.86 17.96 -2.86
C ALA A 217 -14.68 17.13 -2.35
N PHE A 218 -14.57 15.87 -2.79
CA PHE A 218 -13.42 15.01 -2.48
C PHE A 218 -12.13 15.54 -3.13
N ASN A 219 -12.19 15.98 -4.38
CA ASN A 219 -11.05 16.59 -5.07
C ASN A 219 -10.58 17.87 -4.39
N ASP A 220 -11.51 18.73 -3.95
CA ASP A 220 -11.19 19.93 -3.16
C ASP A 220 -10.48 19.62 -1.86
N PHE A 221 -10.92 18.55 -1.17
CA PHE A 221 -10.24 18.04 0.02
C PHE A 221 -8.84 17.53 -0.29
N LEU A 222 -8.64 16.78 -1.36
CA LEU A 222 -7.32 16.26 -1.75
C LEU A 222 -6.30 17.40 -1.99
N VAL A 223 -6.71 18.51 -2.60
CA VAL A 223 -5.80 19.64 -2.87
C VAL A 223 -5.75 20.69 -1.75
N SER A 224 -6.49 20.51 -0.65
CA SER A 224 -6.60 21.51 0.42
C SER A 224 -5.28 21.75 1.17
N ASP A 225 -4.34 20.81 1.16
CA ASP A 225 -3.01 20.96 1.75
C ASP A 225 -2.06 21.82 0.90
N LEU A 226 -2.42 22.10 -0.36
CA LEU A 226 -1.68 22.98 -1.25
C LEU A 226 -2.05 24.47 -1.10
N ALA A 227 -2.68 24.85 0.02
CA ALA A 227 -3.17 26.21 0.25
C ALA A 227 -2.05 27.28 0.14
N GLY A 228 -0.81 26.94 0.49
CA GLY A 228 0.37 27.79 0.31
C GLY A 228 0.84 27.94 -1.15
N HIS A 229 0.35 27.10 -2.07
CA HIS A 229 0.75 27.00 -3.46
C HIS A 229 -0.44 27.16 -4.41
N THR A 230 -1.18 28.26 -4.28
CA THR A 230 -2.48 28.49 -4.95
C THR A 230 -2.45 28.20 -6.45
N ARG A 231 -1.42 28.64 -7.18
CA ARG A 231 -1.31 28.40 -8.62
C ARG A 231 -1.17 26.91 -8.95
N VAL A 232 -0.37 26.16 -8.19
CA VAL A 232 -0.17 24.71 -8.37
C VAL A 232 -1.46 23.98 -8.01
N ARG A 233 -2.08 24.35 -6.90
CA ARG A 233 -3.37 23.82 -6.48
C ARG A 233 -4.42 23.96 -7.59
N ASP A 234 -4.58 25.17 -8.11
CA ASP A 234 -5.60 25.46 -9.13
C ASP A 234 -5.29 24.75 -10.47
N MET A 235 -4.01 24.58 -10.80
CA MET A 235 -3.60 23.77 -11.97
C MET A 235 -3.94 22.29 -11.79
N ILE A 236 -3.63 21.69 -10.63
CA ILE A 236 -3.93 20.29 -10.36
C ILE A 236 -5.43 20.10 -10.31
N ARG A 237 -6.13 20.92 -9.52
CA ARG A 237 -7.60 20.83 -9.35
C ARG A 237 -8.35 20.93 -10.68
N GLY A 238 -7.90 21.81 -11.57
CA GLY A 238 -8.50 22.03 -12.89
C GLY A 238 -8.30 20.86 -13.88
N GLN A 239 -7.45 19.89 -13.56
CA GLN A 239 -7.25 18.67 -14.36
C GLN A 239 -7.92 17.43 -13.73
N MET A 240 -8.37 17.52 -12.47
CA MET A 240 -9.06 16.43 -11.81
C MET A 240 -10.46 16.26 -12.40
N ARG A 241 -10.77 15.03 -12.79
CA ARG A 241 -12.10 14.63 -13.25
C ARG A 241 -13.07 14.54 -12.08
N GLU A 242 -14.37 14.54 -12.39
CA GLU A 242 -15.46 14.50 -11.41
C GLU A 242 -16.57 13.53 -11.86
N ASP A 243 -16.22 12.60 -12.74
CA ASP A 243 -17.16 11.69 -13.39
C ASP A 243 -16.80 10.21 -13.24
N HIS A 244 -15.93 9.87 -12.28
CA HIS A 244 -15.63 8.49 -11.97
C HIS A 244 -16.77 7.80 -11.22
N GLU A 245 -16.90 6.52 -11.41
CA GLU A 245 -17.82 5.72 -10.59
C GLU A 245 -17.30 5.62 -9.15
N ILE A 246 -18.21 5.87 -8.19
CA ILE A 246 -17.87 5.71 -6.76
C ILE A 246 -18.20 4.27 -6.36
N VAL A 247 -17.17 3.52 -6.03
CA VAL A 247 -17.22 2.07 -5.85
C VAL A 247 -16.57 1.65 -4.55
N LEU A 248 -16.88 0.44 -4.10
CA LEU A 248 -16.16 -0.16 -2.98
C LEU A 248 -14.71 -0.42 -3.38
N THR A 249 -13.78 0.05 -2.55
CA THR A 249 -12.33 -0.13 -2.70
C THR A 249 -11.75 -0.74 -1.44
N HIS A 250 -10.64 -1.45 -1.56
CA HIS A 250 -9.83 -1.89 -0.44
C HIS A 250 -9.02 -0.73 0.15
N GLY A 251 -8.53 0.15 -0.70
CA GLY A 251 -7.77 1.34 -0.33
C GLY A 251 -6.28 1.11 -0.04
N ASP A 252 -5.83 -0.15 0.09
CA ASP A 252 -4.42 -0.52 0.32
C ASP A 252 -4.10 -1.90 -0.26
N LEU A 253 -4.38 -2.11 -1.55
CA LEU A 253 -4.27 -3.42 -2.21
C LEU A 253 -2.82 -3.75 -2.62
N HIS A 254 -1.88 -3.52 -1.72
CA HIS A 254 -0.47 -3.85 -1.93
C HIS A 254 -0.21 -5.35 -1.81
N ALA A 255 0.85 -5.83 -2.47
CA ALA A 255 1.25 -7.24 -2.45
C ALA A 255 1.51 -7.79 -1.02
N ILE A 256 1.77 -6.94 -0.03
CA ILE A 256 1.92 -7.33 1.37
C ILE A 256 0.58 -7.65 2.06
N ASN A 257 -0.52 -7.14 1.53
CA ASN A 257 -1.87 -7.33 2.05
C ASN A 257 -2.65 -8.44 1.31
N ILE A 258 -2.00 -9.13 0.39
CA ILE A 258 -2.54 -10.27 -0.34
C ILE A 258 -1.78 -11.52 0.12
N MET A 259 -2.51 -12.50 0.66
CA MET A 259 -1.95 -13.80 1.05
C MET A 259 -2.14 -14.81 -0.08
N ALA A 260 -1.09 -15.54 -0.41
CA ALA A 260 -1.11 -16.53 -1.49
C ALA A 260 -0.51 -17.88 -1.05
N TRP A 261 -0.95 -18.95 -1.72
CA TRP A 261 -0.43 -20.29 -1.52
C TRP A 261 -0.22 -21.00 -2.87
N PRO A 262 0.93 -21.65 -3.11
CA PRO A 262 1.20 -22.40 -4.34
C PRO A 262 0.09 -23.44 -4.64
N GLY A 263 -0.37 -23.49 -5.89
CA GLY A 263 -1.43 -24.38 -6.34
C GLY A 263 -2.85 -23.96 -5.95
N VAL A 264 -3.02 -22.95 -5.10
CA VAL A 264 -4.34 -22.42 -4.66
C VAL A 264 -4.57 -20.98 -5.19
N GLY A 265 -3.53 -20.19 -5.27
CA GLY A 265 -3.60 -18.77 -5.61
C GLY A 265 -3.79 -17.87 -4.40
N VAL A 266 -4.70 -16.88 -4.47
CA VAL A 266 -5.03 -15.98 -3.36
C VAL A 266 -5.84 -16.73 -2.31
N VAL A 267 -5.34 -16.72 -1.07
CA VAL A 267 -6.01 -17.36 0.09
C VAL A 267 -6.64 -16.37 1.04
N ALA A 268 -6.24 -15.10 1.03
CA ALA A 268 -6.93 -13.99 1.68
C ALA A 268 -6.44 -12.63 1.18
N ILE A 269 -7.30 -11.62 1.30
CA ILE A 269 -6.95 -10.19 1.28
C ILE A 269 -7.15 -9.68 2.71
N ILE A 270 -6.12 -9.02 3.26
CA ILE A 270 -6.05 -8.57 4.66
C ILE A 270 -5.84 -7.07 4.73
N ASP A 271 -6.04 -6.49 5.92
CA ASP A 271 -5.79 -5.07 6.22
C ASP A 271 -6.76 -4.09 5.50
N TRP A 272 -8.05 -4.26 5.79
CA TRP A 272 -9.16 -3.48 5.22
C TRP A 272 -9.37 -2.11 5.89
N GLU A 273 -8.42 -1.63 6.69
CA GLU A 273 -8.57 -0.40 7.49
C GLU A 273 -8.78 0.87 6.66
N LEU A 274 -8.39 0.86 5.38
CA LEU A 274 -8.58 1.96 4.43
C LEU A 274 -9.75 1.72 3.45
N ALA A 275 -10.52 0.64 3.67
CA ALA A 275 -11.64 0.32 2.80
C ALA A 275 -12.75 1.38 2.89
N GLY A 276 -13.42 1.58 1.76
CA GLY A 276 -14.50 2.55 1.66
C GLY A 276 -15.03 2.70 0.24
N PHE A 277 -15.91 3.65 0.09
CA PHE A 277 -16.42 4.05 -1.21
C PHE A 277 -15.61 5.23 -1.75
N TYR A 278 -14.88 4.98 -2.82
CA TYR A 278 -14.00 5.97 -3.43
C TYR A 278 -14.13 5.93 -4.96
N PRO A 279 -13.65 6.96 -5.68
CA PRO A 279 -13.52 6.89 -7.12
C PRO A 279 -12.74 5.65 -7.55
N GLU A 280 -13.20 4.99 -8.60
CA GLU A 280 -12.72 3.66 -9.05
C GLU A 280 -11.21 3.58 -9.35
N TYR A 281 -10.54 4.72 -9.52
CA TYR A 281 -9.09 4.79 -9.73
C TYR A 281 -8.27 4.62 -8.44
N VAL A 282 -8.88 4.81 -7.26
CA VAL A 282 -8.16 4.99 -5.98
C VAL A 282 -7.31 3.79 -5.60
N ASP A 283 -7.81 2.55 -5.78
CA ASP A 283 -7.02 1.35 -5.48
C ASP A 283 -5.73 1.30 -6.32
N LEU A 284 -5.80 1.59 -7.63
CA LEU A 284 -4.64 1.55 -8.50
C LEU A 284 -3.64 2.66 -8.19
N VAL A 285 -4.14 3.88 -7.99
CA VAL A 285 -3.31 5.06 -7.73
C VAL A 285 -2.58 4.93 -6.38
N ARG A 286 -3.27 4.45 -5.34
CA ARG A 286 -2.65 4.18 -4.04
C ARG A 286 -1.61 3.06 -4.12
N LEU A 287 -1.90 2.01 -4.87
CA LEU A 287 -0.99 0.89 -5.08
C LEU A 287 0.29 1.33 -5.79
N TYR A 288 0.21 2.20 -6.80
CA TYR A 288 1.38 2.72 -7.49
C TYR A 288 2.30 3.57 -6.60
N ARG A 289 1.78 4.18 -5.57
CA ARG A 289 2.55 5.06 -4.67
C ARG A 289 3.77 4.39 -4.03
N TYR A 290 3.61 3.13 -3.62
CA TYR A 290 4.65 2.35 -2.96
C TYR A 290 5.08 1.14 -3.79
N ALA A 291 4.82 1.19 -5.10
CA ALA A 291 5.15 0.09 -5.99
C ALA A 291 6.67 -0.09 -6.05
N ASP A 292 7.11 -1.28 -5.70
CA ASP A 292 8.46 -1.74 -6.01
C ASP A 292 8.47 -2.29 -7.45
N TRP A 293 8.80 -1.43 -8.40
CA TRP A 293 8.83 -1.77 -9.82
C TRP A 293 9.88 -2.83 -10.18
N THR A 294 10.73 -3.24 -9.25
CA THR A 294 11.63 -4.38 -9.43
C THR A 294 10.93 -5.71 -9.14
N CYS A 295 9.81 -5.70 -8.43
CA CYS A 295 8.98 -6.87 -8.18
C CYS A 295 8.07 -7.14 -9.39
N GLY A 296 8.14 -8.36 -9.96
CA GLY A 296 7.36 -8.77 -11.12
C GLY A 296 5.84 -8.66 -10.96
N TYR A 297 5.33 -8.68 -9.73
CA TYR A 297 3.91 -8.43 -9.44
C TYR A 297 3.43 -7.08 -10.00
N TYR A 298 4.21 -6.02 -9.82
CA TYR A 298 3.82 -4.70 -10.31
C TYR A 298 3.80 -4.61 -11.84
N SER A 299 4.56 -5.45 -12.53
CA SER A 299 4.49 -5.57 -13.99
C SER A 299 3.16 -6.20 -14.46
N GLU A 300 2.51 -7.01 -13.60
CA GLU A 300 1.22 -7.64 -13.90
C GLU A 300 0.00 -6.77 -13.60
N LEU A 301 0.18 -5.58 -13.01
CA LEU A 301 -0.95 -4.73 -12.61
C LEU A 301 -1.84 -4.33 -13.78
N LEU A 302 -1.29 -4.14 -14.97
CA LEU A 302 -2.08 -3.86 -16.18
C LEU A 302 -2.95 -5.05 -16.60
N ASN A 303 -2.57 -6.27 -16.19
CA ASN A 303 -3.37 -7.48 -16.39
C ASN A 303 -4.45 -7.66 -15.31
N ILE A 304 -4.22 -7.11 -14.11
CA ILE A 304 -5.13 -7.18 -12.96
C ILE A 304 -6.17 -6.07 -13.05
N PHE A 305 -5.75 -4.83 -13.28
CA PHE A 305 -6.63 -3.68 -13.43
C PHE A 305 -7.05 -3.50 -14.90
N PRO A 306 -8.34 -3.66 -15.23
CA PRO A 306 -8.80 -3.59 -16.63
C PRO A 306 -8.75 -2.18 -17.22
N GLN A 307 -8.74 -1.16 -16.38
CA GLN A 307 -8.71 0.24 -16.77
C GLN A 307 -7.41 0.90 -16.31
N ARG A 308 -6.95 1.86 -17.10
CA ARG A 308 -5.77 2.67 -16.80
C ARG A 308 -6.22 4.02 -16.28
N TYR A 309 -5.53 4.48 -15.23
CA TYR A 309 -5.76 5.78 -14.60
C TYR A 309 -4.45 6.56 -14.56
N ASP A 310 -3.78 6.65 -15.71
CA ASP A 310 -2.45 7.26 -15.82
C ASP A 310 -2.51 8.77 -15.53
N ALA A 311 -3.59 9.45 -15.91
CA ALA A 311 -3.78 10.87 -15.63
C ALA A 311 -3.97 11.14 -14.12
N GLU A 312 -4.82 10.35 -13.46
CA GLU A 312 -5.08 10.41 -12.03
C GLU A 312 -3.80 10.10 -11.24
N TRP A 313 -3.01 9.13 -11.72
CA TRP A 313 -1.70 8.81 -11.12
C TRP A 313 -0.71 9.97 -11.24
N VAL A 314 -0.57 10.59 -12.42
CA VAL A 314 0.31 11.75 -12.64
C VAL A 314 -0.11 12.93 -11.76
N LEU A 315 -1.41 13.19 -11.62
CA LEU A 315 -1.94 14.25 -10.75
C LEU A 315 -1.61 13.97 -9.28
N GLU A 316 -1.76 12.72 -8.84
CA GLU A 316 -1.46 12.33 -7.45
C GLU A 316 0.03 12.47 -7.14
N ILE A 317 0.95 12.01 -8.02
CA ILE A 317 2.40 12.21 -7.82
C ILE A 317 2.71 13.71 -7.74
N THR A 318 2.14 14.52 -8.66
CA THR A 318 2.38 15.95 -8.69
C THR A 318 1.90 16.60 -7.41
N ARG A 319 0.68 16.25 -6.93
CA ARG A 319 0.13 16.73 -5.67
C ARG A 319 1.06 16.42 -4.50
N GLN A 320 1.51 15.18 -4.40
CA GLN A 320 2.37 14.72 -3.31
C GLN A 320 3.70 15.47 -3.25
N GLN A 321 4.31 15.76 -4.38
CA GLN A 321 5.55 16.55 -4.41
C GLN A 321 5.39 17.92 -3.76
N TRP A 322 4.24 18.57 -3.91
CA TRP A 322 3.97 19.88 -3.35
C TRP A 322 3.38 19.87 -1.94
N SER A 323 2.79 18.74 -1.51
CA SER A 323 2.28 18.55 -0.14
C SER A 323 3.39 18.51 0.91
N HIS A 324 4.64 18.33 0.50
CA HIS A 324 5.79 18.20 1.40
C HIS A 324 6.61 19.48 1.51
N HIS A 325 6.21 20.54 0.86
CA HIS A 325 6.84 21.86 0.91
C HIS A 325 5.94 22.85 1.63
#